data_7601eb7e2f18f7740cab67ad18fbe936
#
_entry.id   7601eb7e2f18f7740cab67ad18fbe936
#
_cell.length_a   1.000
_cell.length_b   1.000
_cell.length_c   1.000
_cell.angle_alpha   90.00
_cell.angle_beta   90.00
_cell.angle_gamma   90.00
#
_symmetry.space_group_name_H-M   'P 1'
#
loop_
_entity.id
_entity.type
_entity.pdbx_description
1 polymer ?
#
loop_
_entity_poly.entity_id
_entity_poly.type
_entity_poly.pdbx_seq_one_letter_code
_entity_poly.pdbx_strand_id
1 'polypeptide(L)'
;MVANLYWFFFFLVLYISFCLFWGARTLRKNKTPEAYYLADRSVSPWVFFFSATVTTFAGITIISFPSLIYADGYSFLATAAIVITIPLGSILFFKRQWMLSRKFNFITPGEMYYKYYQSNTLRIVVLIIGLFFAVPFLGIIIGSTGNVVEFISGGEITRDSAMWALTAVVLFYIVSGGFKPMVSVSVVQSWLFFVFFLALGVGVFNYLGGLSFFEDLSMANSFISFGAWGTTGGYGGGDISGYFNVPGVIQWVAGIGKNNPLGGPWTAVMILSFTLSYMGIVLSPTFSMWSYSVKSPRSFYFYQVWGSGAVVGIFLFIFAPLLGVGAHLLGANSIVNSNGFAINQIFPELSLQNISSLIYVFVESFSNLSPIIVGFLAISIIAALQSTLSAFLMTSGSMVARDLYRPYIDSNPTWKRELLVARLAMLLLSLAALYLATFFETSLILLGGLAIAFGFQLFPVLLGMLWFKWITRGGAILGLIT
;
A
#
# COMPACT_ATOMS: atom_id res chain seq x y z
N MET A 1 20.07 3.10 -22.12
CA MET A 1 19.00 4.08 -21.86
C MET A 1 17.91 4.06 -22.94
N VAL A 2 18.18 4.33 -24.21
CA VAL A 2 17.16 4.37 -25.29
C VAL A 2 16.37 3.07 -25.42
N ALA A 3 17.01 1.90 -25.36
CA ALA A 3 16.32 0.61 -25.47
C ALA A 3 15.38 0.33 -24.27
N ASN A 4 15.74 0.75 -23.07
CA ASN A 4 14.87 0.64 -21.88
C ASN A 4 13.60 1.45 -22.06
N LEU A 5 13.72 2.64 -22.61
CA LEU A 5 12.62 3.56 -22.86
C LEU A 5 11.60 2.99 -23.86
N TYR A 6 12.08 2.38 -24.96
CA TYR A 6 11.18 1.72 -25.92
C TYR A 6 10.36 0.59 -25.29
N TRP A 7 10.99 -0.30 -24.50
CA TRP A 7 10.28 -1.38 -23.84
C TRP A 7 9.35 -0.88 -22.73
N PHE A 8 9.74 0.16 -22.01
CA PHE A 8 8.87 0.80 -21.05
C PHE A 8 7.60 1.35 -21.71
N PHE A 9 7.73 2.14 -22.79
CA PHE A 9 6.57 2.67 -23.51
C PHE A 9 5.72 1.57 -24.14
N PHE A 10 6.32 0.52 -24.67
CA PHE A 10 5.59 -0.63 -25.20
C PHE A 10 4.66 -1.25 -24.13
N PHE A 11 5.20 -1.58 -22.96
CA PHE A 11 4.40 -2.14 -21.88
C PHE A 11 3.41 -1.14 -21.28
N LEU A 12 3.76 0.14 -21.21
CA LEU A 12 2.87 1.20 -20.74
C LEU A 12 1.64 1.33 -21.64
N VAL A 13 1.83 1.40 -22.95
CA VAL A 13 0.73 1.47 -23.94
C VAL A 13 -0.14 0.22 -23.86
N LEU A 14 0.46 -0.96 -23.77
CA LEU A 14 -0.27 -2.22 -23.63
C LEU A 14 -1.12 -2.22 -22.36
N TYR A 15 -0.56 -1.79 -21.24
CA TYR A 15 -1.25 -1.71 -19.95
C TYR A 15 -2.38 -0.68 -19.96
N ILE A 16 -2.15 0.52 -20.46
CA ILE A 16 -3.18 1.56 -20.59
C ILE A 16 -4.31 1.07 -21.50
N SER A 17 -3.99 0.47 -22.64
CA SER A 17 -4.97 -0.09 -23.58
C SER A 17 -5.84 -1.16 -22.91
N PHE A 18 -5.24 -2.01 -22.09
CA PHE A 18 -5.97 -3.02 -21.29
C PHE A 18 -6.93 -2.37 -20.28
N CYS A 19 -6.49 -1.34 -19.55
CA CYS A 19 -7.33 -0.60 -18.60
C CYS A 19 -8.51 0.08 -19.30
N LEU A 20 -8.26 0.75 -20.41
CA LEU A 20 -9.29 1.43 -21.21
C LEU A 20 -10.27 0.44 -21.82
N PHE A 21 -9.80 -0.70 -22.30
CA PHE A 21 -10.68 -1.78 -22.84
C PHE A 21 -11.68 -2.27 -21.80
N TRP A 22 -11.21 -2.57 -20.57
CA TRP A 22 -12.11 -3.02 -19.51
C TRP A 22 -13.08 -1.93 -19.05
N GLY A 23 -12.64 -0.68 -18.98
CA GLY A 23 -13.51 0.46 -18.73
C GLY A 23 -14.61 0.60 -19.78
N ALA A 24 -14.23 0.60 -21.05
CA ALA A 24 -15.16 0.73 -22.18
C ALA A 24 -16.16 -0.44 -22.26
N ARG A 25 -15.70 -1.68 -22.03
CA ARG A 25 -16.54 -2.89 -22.07
C ARG A 25 -17.69 -2.87 -21.06
N THR A 26 -17.53 -2.15 -19.96
CA THR A 26 -18.50 -2.14 -18.86
C THR A 26 -19.40 -0.90 -18.84
N LEU A 27 -19.14 0.11 -19.66
CA LEU A 27 -19.88 1.38 -19.73
C LEU A 27 -21.40 1.24 -19.76
N ARG A 28 -21.93 0.23 -20.46
CA ARG A 28 -23.38 0.05 -20.69
C ARG A 28 -24.03 -0.99 -19.79
N LYS A 29 -23.27 -1.65 -18.90
CA LYS A 29 -23.75 -2.82 -18.14
C LYS A 29 -24.29 -2.49 -16.74
N ASN A 30 -23.92 -1.36 -16.17
CA ASN A 30 -24.26 -1.00 -14.78
C ASN A 30 -25.63 -0.30 -14.70
N LYS A 31 -26.68 -1.08 -14.54
CA LYS A 31 -28.05 -0.55 -14.45
C LYS A 31 -28.53 -0.34 -13.01
N THR A 32 -27.83 -0.88 -12.03
CA THR A 32 -28.21 -0.86 -10.62
C THR A 32 -27.06 -0.35 -9.73
N PRO A 33 -27.33 0.24 -8.55
CA PRO A 33 -26.31 0.60 -7.59
C PRO A 33 -25.43 -0.59 -7.18
N GLU A 34 -26.04 -1.75 -6.99
CA GLU A 34 -25.33 -2.96 -6.57
C GLU A 34 -24.35 -3.46 -7.63
N ALA A 35 -24.75 -3.38 -8.91
CA ALA A 35 -23.85 -3.70 -10.02
C ALA A 35 -22.64 -2.77 -10.08
N TYR A 36 -22.87 -1.48 -9.91
CA TYR A 36 -21.82 -0.47 -10.01
C TYR A 36 -20.88 -0.47 -8.79
N TYR A 37 -21.43 -0.51 -7.58
CA TYR A 37 -20.63 -0.36 -6.34
C TYR A 37 -20.06 -1.68 -5.82
N LEU A 38 -20.65 -2.84 -6.11
CA LEU A 38 -20.26 -4.13 -5.54
C LEU A 38 -20.13 -5.26 -6.60
N ALA A 39 -20.16 -4.94 -7.91
CA ALA A 39 -20.12 -5.94 -8.99
C ALA A 39 -21.18 -7.05 -8.83
N ASP A 40 -22.40 -6.68 -8.46
CA ASP A 40 -23.52 -7.61 -8.19
C ASP A 40 -23.18 -8.65 -7.10
N ARG A 41 -22.24 -8.36 -6.20
CA ARG A 41 -21.74 -9.27 -5.16
C ARG A 41 -21.30 -10.63 -5.72
N SER A 42 -20.72 -10.61 -6.92
CA SER A 42 -20.37 -11.80 -7.68
C SER A 42 -18.88 -12.11 -7.70
N VAL A 43 -18.08 -11.37 -6.95
CA VAL A 43 -16.62 -11.53 -6.90
C VAL A 43 -16.28 -12.94 -6.41
N SER A 44 -15.55 -13.69 -7.23
CA SER A 44 -15.15 -15.06 -6.89
C SER A 44 -14.03 -15.06 -5.84
N PRO A 45 -13.81 -16.17 -5.10
CA PRO A 45 -12.76 -16.27 -4.10
C PRO A 45 -11.37 -15.95 -4.63
N TRP A 46 -11.00 -16.46 -5.79
CA TRP A 46 -9.69 -16.23 -6.40
C TRP A 46 -9.50 -14.77 -6.82
N VAL A 47 -10.53 -14.20 -7.44
CA VAL A 47 -10.50 -12.79 -7.83
C VAL A 47 -10.38 -11.88 -6.60
N PHE A 48 -11.12 -12.20 -5.54
CA PHE A 48 -10.98 -11.50 -4.26
C PHE A 48 -9.57 -11.61 -3.70
N PHE A 49 -9.01 -12.83 -3.65
CA PHE A 49 -7.66 -13.06 -3.15
C PHE A 49 -6.63 -12.18 -3.87
N PHE A 50 -6.57 -12.26 -5.18
CA PHE A 50 -5.60 -11.47 -5.95
C PHE A 50 -5.83 -9.97 -5.79
N SER A 51 -7.03 -9.49 -6.04
CA SER A 51 -7.31 -8.06 -6.05
C SER A 51 -7.20 -7.42 -4.67
N ALA A 52 -7.71 -8.06 -3.61
CA ALA A 52 -7.59 -7.54 -2.26
C ALA A 52 -6.14 -7.58 -1.75
N THR A 53 -5.36 -8.61 -2.12
CA THR A 53 -3.95 -8.72 -1.76
C THR A 53 -3.13 -7.58 -2.35
N VAL A 54 -3.24 -7.32 -3.66
CA VAL A 54 -2.51 -6.22 -4.28
C VAL A 54 -2.97 -4.85 -3.76
N THR A 55 -4.25 -4.68 -3.48
CA THR A 55 -4.78 -3.45 -2.86
C THR A 55 -4.17 -3.19 -1.49
N THR A 56 -3.88 -4.25 -0.73
CA THR A 56 -3.29 -4.12 0.62
C THR A 56 -1.80 -3.82 0.59
N PHE A 57 -1.05 -4.54 -0.24
CA PHE A 57 0.42 -4.55 -0.16
C PHE A 57 1.12 -3.73 -1.24
N ALA A 58 0.43 -3.34 -2.31
CA ALA A 58 1.11 -2.90 -3.51
C ALA A 58 1.89 -1.60 -3.40
N GLY A 59 1.28 -0.53 -2.98
CA GLY A 59 1.89 0.79 -3.15
C GLY A 59 3.04 1.04 -2.19
N ILE A 60 2.70 1.15 -0.93
CA ILE A 60 3.66 1.54 0.12
C ILE A 60 4.65 0.40 0.37
N THR A 61 4.21 -0.85 0.30
CA THR A 61 5.03 -1.99 0.67
C THR A 61 6.20 -2.21 -0.28
N ILE A 62 5.98 -2.06 -1.60
CA ILE A 62 7.05 -2.26 -2.60
C ILE A 62 8.14 -1.22 -2.44
N ILE A 63 7.76 0.03 -2.25
CA ILE A 63 8.69 1.16 -2.26
C ILE A 63 9.23 1.41 -0.85
N SER A 64 8.34 1.46 0.15
CA SER A 64 8.73 1.92 1.49
C SER A 64 9.45 0.86 2.31
N PHE A 65 9.09 -0.43 2.21
CA PHE A 65 9.71 -1.46 3.04
C PHE A 65 11.22 -1.61 2.78
N PRO A 66 11.68 -1.86 1.54
CA PRO A 66 13.11 -1.92 1.28
C PRO A 66 13.84 -0.62 1.62
N SER A 67 13.21 0.53 1.36
CA SER A 67 13.79 1.83 1.64
C SER A 67 13.96 2.09 3.14
N LEU A 68 12.99 1.70 3.96
CA LEU A 68 13.06 1.82 5.41
C LEU A 68 14.05 0.81 6.02
N ILE A 69 14.16 -0.40 5.47
CA ILE A 69 15.20 -1.36 5.88
C ILE A 69 16.59 -0.82 5.51
N TYR A 70 16.73 -0.19 4.35
CA TYR A 70 17.97 0.48 3.97
C TYR A 70 18.35 1.59 4.95
N ALA A 71 17.38 2.42 5.39
CA ALA A 71 17.62 3.52 6.31
C ALA A 71 17.82 3.10 7.77
N ASP A 72 16.93 2.23 8.27
CA ASP A 72 16.79 1.91 9.70
C ASP A 72 17.35 0.52 10.07
N GLY A 73 17.78 -0.24 9.09
CA GLY A 73 18.37 -1.57 9.28
C GLY A 73 17.36 -2.67 9.60
N TYR A 74 17.87 -3.78 10.12
CA TYR A 74 17.08 -4.97 10.48
C TYR A 74 16.03 -4.70 11.56
N SER A 75 16.20 -3.67 12.35
CA SER A 75 15.21 -3.31 13.37
C SER A 75 13.85 -2.98 12.77
N PHE A 76 13.83 -2.41 11.57
CA PHE A 76 12.57 -2.16 10.84
C PHE A 76 11.86 -3.46 10.41
N LEU A 77 12.59 -4.55 10.21
CA LEU A 77 12.02 -5.84 9.82
C LEU A 77 10.97 -6.36 10.80
N ALA A 78 11.11 -6.04 12.09
CA ALA A 78 10.10 -6.43 13.09
C ALA A 78 8.71 -5.84 12.79
N THR A 79 8.64 -4.73 12.06
CA THR A 79 7.37 -4.16 11.59
C THR A 79 6.71 -5.01 10.50
N ALA A 80 7.41 -5.95 9.88
CA ALA A 80 6.83 -6.90 8.94
C ALA A 80 5.77 -7.81 9.61
N ALA A 81 5.68 -7.82 10.95
CA ALA A 81 4.55 -8.38 11.69
C ALA A 81 3.18 -7.80 11.25
N ILE A 82 3.16 -6.67 10.53
CA ILE A 82 1.95 -6.15 9.87
C ILE A 82 1.27 -7.17 8.94
N VAL A 83 2.00 -8.13 8.41
CA VAL A 83 1.44 -9.23 7.61
C VAL A 83 0.35 -9.99 8.36
N ILE A 84 0.42 -10.03 9.69
CA ILE A 84 -0.59 -10.65 10.55
C ILE A 84 -1.91 -9.86 10.53
N THR A 85 -1.88 -8.57 10.23
CA THR A 85 -3.06 -7.69 10.25
C THR A 85 -4.15 -8.12 9.28
N ILE A 86 -3.79 -8.64 8.10
CA ILE A 86 -4.75 -9.09 7.09
C ILE A 86 -5.46 -10.38 7.52
N PRO A 87 -4.76 -11.46 7.91
CA PRO A 87 -5.40 -12.63 8.46
C PRO A 87 -6.32 -12.28 9.65
N LEU A 88 -5.83 -11.46 10.56
CA LEU A 88 -6.59 -11.04 11.74
C LEU A 88 -7.85 -10.26 11.35
N GLY A 89 -7.76 -9.31 10.42
CA GLY A 89 -8.91 -8.57 9.89
C GLY A 89 -9.92 -9.49 9.19
N SER A 90 -9.44 -10.46 8.41
CA SER A 90 -10.31 -11.45 7.77
C SER A 90 -11.11 -12.27 8.79
N ILE A 91 -10.46 -12.75 9.84
CA ILE A 91 -11.09 -13.57 10.89
C ILE A 91 -12.06 -12.75 11.72
N LEU A 92 -11.63 -11.55 12.14
CA LEU A 92 -12.43 -10.73 13.05
C LEU A 92 -13.61 -10.06 12.36
N PHE A 93 -13.45 -9.56 11.13
CA PHE A 93 -14.40 -8.62 10.56
C PHE A 93 -15.09 -9.07 9.28
N PHE A 94 -14.38 -9.59 8.28
CA PHE A 94 -14.91 -9.73 6.94
C PHE A 94 -16.10 -10.67 6.85
N LYS A 95 -16.06 -11.82 7.50
CA LYS A 95 -17.19 -12.76 7.48
C LYS A 95 -18.44 -12.17 8.10
N ARG A 96 -18.32 -11.45 9.22
CA ARG A 96 -19.46 -10.83 9.89
C ARG A 96 -20.01 -9.66 9.09
N GLN A 97 -19.15 -8.82 8.55
CA GLN A 97 -19.53 -7.73 7.64
C GLN A 97 -20.24 -8.28 6.38
N TRP A 98 -19.73 -9.35 5.78
CA TRP A 98 -20.36 -10.01 4.64
C TRP A 98 -21.77 -10.51 4.99
N MET A 99 -21.95 -11.20 6.12
CA MET A 99 -23.25 -11.70 6.55
C MET A 99 -24.26 -10.55 6.77
N LEU A 100 -23.82 -9.47 7.41
CA LEU A 100 -24.67 -8.30 7.66
C LEU A 100 -25.02 -7.59 6.35
N SER A 101 -24.07 -7.41 5.46
CA SER A 101 -24.29 -6.78 4.16
C SER A 101 -25.28 -7.62 3.30
N ARG A 102 -25.19 -8.94 3.34
CA ARG A 102 -26.16 -9.82 2.64
C ARG A 102 -27.54 -9.75 3.26
N LYS A 103 -27.65 -9.68 4.58
CA LYS A 103 -28.92 -9.65 5.29
C LYS A 103 -29.65 -8.31 5.12
N PHE A 104 -28.93 -7.19 5.15
CA PHE A 104 -29.51 -5.85 5.16
C PHE A 104 -29.26 -5.06 3.85
N ASN A 105 -28.62 -5.66 2.86
CA ASN A 105 -28.29 -5.05 1.57
C ASN A 105 -27.44 -3.79 1.66
N PHE A 106 -26.49 -3.75 2.62
CA PHE A 106 -25.55 -2.63 2.72
C PHE A 106 -24.64 -2.55 1.49
N ILE A 107 -24.41 -1.34 1.00
CA ILE A 107 -23.48 -1.04 -0.08
C ILE A 107 -22.22 -0.41 0.52
N THR A 108 -22.37 0.51 1.47
CA THR A 108 -21.25 1.20 2.14
C THR A 108 -21.15 0.81 3.61
N PRO A 109 -19.98 0.92 4.23
CA PRO A 109 -19.84 0.71 5.66
C PRO A 109 -20.64 1.73 6.48
N GLY A 110 -20.79 2.98 6.02
CA GLY A 110 -21.60 3.99 6.70
C GLY A 110 -23.06 3.56 6.88
N GLU A 111 -23.64 2.83 5.92
CA GLU A 111 -24.98 2.26 6.05
C GLU A 111 -25.05 1.21 7.17
N MET A 112 -23.99 0.39 7.33
CA MET A 112 -23.90 -0.60 8.40
C MET A 112 -23.83 0.05 9.77
N TYR A 113 -22.98 1.06 9.95
CA TYR A 113 -22.88 1.81 11.21
C TYR A 113 -24.19 2.52 11.54
N TYR A 114 -24.82 3.16 10.56
CA TYR A 114 -26.14 3.79 10.73
C TYR A 114 -27.18 2.79 11.21
N LYS A 115 -27.28 1.63 10.57
CA LYS A 115 -28.30 0.62 10.89
C LYS A 115 -28.14 0.05 12.31
N TYR A 116 -26.90 -0.13 12.75
CA TYR A 116 -26.63 -0.67 14.09
C TYR A 116 -26.85 0.36 15.19
N TYR A 117 -26.25 1.54 15.07
CA TYR A 117 -26.28 2.58 16.10
C TYR A 117 -27.46 3.56 15.96
N GLN A 118 -28.27 3.46 14.93
CA GLN A 118 -29.36 4.39 14.61
C GLN A 118 -28.89 5.87 14.65
N SER A 119 -27.72 6.16 14.05
CA SER A 119 -27.07 7.45 14.12
C SER A 119 -26.53 7.93 12.80
N ASN A 120 -27.11 9.01 12.28
CA ASN A 120 -26.58 9.70 11.12
C ASN A 120 -25.22 10.37 11.41
N THR A 121 -24.99 10.84 12.65
CA THR A 121 -23.71 11.40 13.06
C THR A 121 -22.59 10.38 12.91
N LEU A 122 -22.78 9.13 13.37
CA LEU A 122 -21.79 8.06 13.18
C LEU A 122 -21.53 7.76 11.72
N ARG A 123 -22.57 7.78 10.87
CA ARG A 123 -22.42 7.61 9.43
C ARG A 123 -21.49 8.65 8.82
N ILE A 124 -21.68 9.93 9.22
CA ILE A 124 -20.81 11.01 8.73
C ILE A 124 -19.41 10.95 9.32
N VAL A 125 -19.25 10.66 10.59
CA VAL A 125 -17.93 10.52 11.22
C VAL A 125 -17.12 9.41 10.54
N VAL A 126 -17.73 8.25 10.27
CA VAL A 126 -17.07 7.16 9.52
C VAL A 126 -16.70 7.58 8.10
N LEU A 127 -17.55 8.35 7.41
CA LEU A 127 -17.22 8.92 6.10
C LEU A 127 -16.01 9.86 6.22
N ILE A 128 -16.02 10.80 7.16
CA ILE A 128 -14.93 11.76 7.36
C ILE A 128 -13.62 11.05 7.64
N ILE A 129 -13.60 10.10 8.58
CA ILE A 129 -12.41 9.29 8.89
C ILE A 129 -11.93 8.54 7.63
N GLY A 130 -12.85 7.94 6.89
CA GLY A 130 -12.54 7.26 5.64
C GLY A 130 -11.91 8.17 4.58
N LEU A 131 -12.34 9.43 4.48
CA LEU A 131 -11.77 10.43 3.57
C LEU A 131 -10.41 10.95 4.06
N PHE A 132 -10.26 11.21 5.37
CA PHE A 132 -8.98 11.59 5.97
C PHE A 132 -7.92 10.48 5.84
N PHE A 133 -8.35 9.22 5.83
CA PHE A 133 -7.48 8.10 5.47
C PHE A 133 -7.18 8.10 3.97
N ALA A 134 -8.22 8.15 3.13
CA ALA A 134 -8.10 7.88 1.70
C ALA A 134 -7.32 8.97 0.96
N VAL A 135 -7.59 10.25 1.20
CA VAL A 135 -7.04 11.34 0.37
C VAL A 135 -5.50 11.47 0.49
N PRO A 136 -4.89 11.51 1.69
CA PRO A 136 -3.44 11.49 1.80
C PRO A 136 -2.82 10.21 1.24
N PHE A 137 -3.45 9.06 1.50
CA PHE A 137 -2.99 7.77 1.00
C PHE A 137 -2.97 7.70 -0.54
N LEU A 138 -4.00 8.25 -1.18
CA LEU A 138 -4.06 8.41 -2.63
C LEU A 138 -2.97 9.36 -3.16
N GLY A 139 -2.70 10.45 -2.44
CA GLY A 139 -1.62 11.39 -2.77
C GLY A 139 -0.26 10.71 -2.84
N ILE A 140 0.05 9.85 -1.86
CA ILE A 140 1.29 9.06 -1.87
C ILE A 140 1.37 8.16 -3.09
N ILE A 141 0.30 7.43 -3.39
CA ILE A 141 0.27 6.49 -4.51
C ILE A 141 0.44 7.21 -5.84
N ILE A 142 -0.25 8.34 -6.01
CA ILE A 142 -0.14 9.16 -7.23
C ILE A 142 1.28 9.72 -7.36
N GLY A 143 1.85 10.29 -6.30
CA GLY A 143 3.20 10.82 -6.28
C GLY A 143 4.25 9.75 -6.58
N SER A 144 4.14 8.60 -5.95
CA SER A 144 5.03 7.46 -6.22
C SER A 144 4.91 6.97 -7.66
N THR A 145 3.70 6.97 -8.24
CA THR A 145 3.52 6.60 -9.66
C THR A 145 4.23 7.59 -10.59
N GLY A 146 4.15 8.89 -10.28
CA GLY A 146 4.89 9.93 -11.01
C GLY A 146 6.40 9.74 -10.95
N ASN A 147 6.93 9.51 -9.75
CA ASN A 147 8.36 9.28 -9.53
C ASN A 147 8.90 8.07 -10.30
N VAL A 148 8.13 6.95 -10.35
CA VAL A 148 8.50 5.76 -11.15
C VAL A 148 8.68 6.13 -12.62
N VAL A 149 7.70 6.84 -13.19
CA VAL A 149 7.72 7.19 -14.63
C VAL A 149 8.85 8.16 -14.93
N GLU A 150 9.02 9.20 -14.13
CA GLU A 150 10.09 10.19 -14.30
C GLU A 150 11.47 9.54 -14.24
N PHE A 151 11.71 8.70 -13.23
CA PHE A 151 12.98 8.00 -13.06
C PHE A 151 13.29 7.07 -14.25
N ILE A 152 12.34 6.20 -14.61
CA ILE A 152 12.54 5.22 -15.70
C ILE A 152 12.64 5.89 -17.09
N SER A 153 11.95 7.01 -17.27
CA SER A 153 12.06 7.79 -18.52
C SER A 153 13.32 8.64 -18.59
N GLY A 154 14.14 8.68 -17.53
CA GLY A 154 15.32 9.56 -17.48
C GLY A 154 14.95 11.04 -17.48
N GLY A 155 13.76 11.39 -16.99
CA GLY A 155 13.24 12.77 -16.95
C GLY A 155 12.53 13.23 -18.21
N GLU A 156 12.42 12.39 -19.27
CA GLU A 156 11.69 12.75 -20.49
C GLU A 156 10.20 12.99 -20.24
N ILE A 157 9.61 12.22 -19.31
CA ILE A 157 8.26 12.45 -18.80
C ILE A 157 8.40 13.01 -17.40
N THR A 158 7.93 14.25 -17.22
CA THR A 158 7.94 14.86 -15.89
C THR A 158 6.99 14.13 -14.93
N ARG A 159 7.34 14.11 -13.66
CA ARG A 159 6.54 13.53 -12.59
C ARG A 159 5.08 13.99 -12.64
N ASP A 160 4.86 15.30 -12.79
CA ASP A 160 3.51 15.86 -12.81
C ASP A 160 2.70 15.37 -14.01
N SER A 161 3.28 15.33 -15.21
CA SER A 161 2.61 14.81 -16.41
C SER A 161 2.20 13.35 -16.23
N ALA A 162 3.07 12.54 -15.64
CA ALA A 162 2.79 11.14 -15.35
C ALA A 162 1.67 10.98 -14.31
N MET A 163 1.70 11.77 -13.23
CA MET A 163 0.65 11.77 -12.20
C MET A 163 -0.72 12.05 -12.80
N TRP A 164 -0.84 13.11 -13.62
CA TRP A 164 -2.10 13.46 -14.28
C TRP A 164 -2.57 12.40 -15.26
N ALA A 165 -1.70 11.94 -16.17
CA ALA A 165 -2.05 10.98 -17.21
C ALA A 165 -2.52 9.64 -16.62
N LEU A 166 -1.77 9.08 -15.66
CA LEU A 166 -2.08 7.78 -15.08
C LEU A 166 -3.27 7.84 -14.13
N THR A 167 -3.48 8.94 -13.41
CA THR A 167 -4.71 9.16 -12.63
C THR A 167 -5.94 9.25 -13.53
N ALA A 168 -5.83 9.90 -14.69
CA ALA A 168 -6.93 9.96 -15.65
C ALA A 168 -7.31 8.57 -16.20
N VAL A 169 -6.33 7.69 -16.45
CA VAL A 169 -6.59 6.30 -16.85
C VAL A 169 -7.37 5.54 -15.77
N VAL A 170 -6.96 5.67 -14.51
CA VAL A 170 -7.69 5.05 -13.38
C VAL A 170 -9.10 5.58 -13.28
N LEU A 171 -9.26 6.90 -13.30
CA LEU A 171 -10.59 7.54 -13.28
C LEU A 171 -11.46 7.05 -14.40
N PHE A 172 -10.95 6.93 -15.62
CA PHE A 172 -11.72 6.47 -16.76
C PHE A 172 -12.37 5.11 -16.50
N TYR A 173 -11.63 4.09 -16.08
CA TYR A 173 -12.22 2.76 -15.94
C TYR A 173 -13.10 2.61 -14.69
N ILE A 174 -12.84 3.32 -13.59
CA ILE A 174 -13.72 3.27 -12.41
C ILE A 174 -15.00 4.09 -12.61
N VAL A 175 -14.90 5.28 -13.22
CA VAL A 175 -16.05 6.14 -13.50
C VAL A 175 -16.97 5.51 -14.56
N SER A 176 -16.40 4.87 -15.58
CA SER A 176 -17.15 4.23 -16.64
C SER A 176 -17.85 2.96 -16.17
N GLY A 177 -17.17 2.10 -15.43
CA GLY A 177 -17.63 0.75 -15.16
C GLY A 177 -17.80 0.38 -13.69
N GLY A 178 -17.38 1.21 -12.74
CA GLY A 178 -17.50 0.96 -11.31
C GLY A 178 -16.60 -0.17 -10.82
N PHE A 179 -17.09 -0.94 -9.86
CA PHE A 179 -16.33 -1.97 -9.16
C PHE A 179 -15.92 -3.15 -10.06
N LYS A 180 -16.70 -3.49 -11.06
CA LYS A 180 -16.44 -4.66 -11.92
C LYS A 180 -15.18 -4.54 -12.77
N PRO A 181 -14.95 -3.48 -13.56
CA PRO A 181 -13.67 -3.29 -14.26
C PRO A 181 -12.51 -3.09 -13.30
N MET A 182 -12.70 -2.38 -12.17
CA MET A 182 -11.69 -2.24 -11.14
C MET A 182 -11.16 -3.62 -10.71
N VAL A 183 -12.04 -4.53 -10.33
CA VAL A 183 -11.67 -5.89 -9.91
C VAL A 183 -10.97 -6.67 -11.03
N SER A 184 -11.46 -6.57 -12.28
CA SER A 184 -10.86 -7.29 -13.42
C SER A 184 -9.45 -6.79 -13.74
N VAL A 185 -9.22 -5.49 -13.65
CA VAL A 185 -7.90 -4.86 -13.83
C VAL A 185 -6.99 -5.25 -12.67
N SER A 186 -7.49 -5.21 -11.44
CA SER A 186 -6.70 -5.54 -10.24
C SER A 186 -6.19 -6.99 -10.22
N VAL A 187 -6.88 -7.94 -10.86
CA VAL A 187 -6.34 -9.32 -11.00
C VAL A 187 -5.04 -9.34 -11.81
N VAL A 188 -5.01 -8.64 -12.95
CA VAL A 188 -3.80 -8.56 -13.78
C VAL A 188 -2.70 -7.78 -13.04
N GLN A 189 -3.06 -6.69 -12.36
CA GLN A 189 -2.13 -5.93 -11.53
C GLN A 189 -1.51 -6.79 -10.42
N SER A 190 -2.28 -7.71 -9.84
CA SER A 190 -1.75 -8.68 -8.87
C SER A 190 -0.75 -9.66 -9.46
N TRP A 191 -1.03 -10.19 -10.64
CA TRP A 191 -0.07 -11.06 -11.32
C TRP A 191 1.23 -10.33 -11.62
N LEU A 192 1.16 -9.10 -12.13
CA LEU A 192 2.32 -8.26 -12.36
C LEU A 192 3.09 -8.00 -11.06
N PHE A 193 2.38 -7.73 -9.96
CA PHE A 193 2.97 -7.56 -8.63
C PHE A 193 3.74 -8.79 -8.15
N PHE A 194 3.15 -9.99 -8.22
CA PHE A 194 3.83 -11.21 -7.79
C PHE A 194 5.03 -11.55 -8.66
N VAL A 195 4.90 -11.41 -9.98
CA VAL A 195 6.01 -11.65 -10.91
C VAL A 195 7.12 -10.62 -10.69
N PHE A 196 6.78 -9.36 -10.43
CA PHE A 196 7.74 -8.31 -10.10
C PHE A 196 8.58 -8.68 -8.87
N PHE A 197 7.93 -9.02 -7.76
CA PHE A 197 8.65 -9.37 -6.54
C PHE A 197 9.55 -10.60 -6.73
N LEU A 198 9.05 -11.61 -7.40
CA LEU A 198 9.84 -12.81 -7.66
C LEU A 198 11.03 -12.51 -8.56
N ALA A 199 10.81 -11.80 -9.66
CA ALA A 199 11.87 -11.49 -10.62
C ALA A 199 12.93 -10.55 -10.01
N LEU A 200 12.48 -9.49 -9.30
CA LEU A 200 13.39 -8.56 -8.65
C LEU A 200 14.15 -9.24 -7.51
N GLY A 201 13.47 -9.98 -6.65
CA GLY A 201 14.09 -10.67 -5.52
C GLY A 201 15.13 -11.70 -5.96
N VAL A 202 14.80 -12.57 -6.91
CA VAL A 202 15.73 -13.56 -7.45
C VAL A 202 16.88 -12.86 -8.21
N GLY A 203 16.56 -11.83 -8.97
CA GLY A 203 17.57 -11.07 -9.73
C GLY A 203 18.58 -10.41 -8.80
N VAL A 204 18.11 -9.71 -7.75
CA VAL A 204 18.99 -9.08 -6.76
C VAL A 204 19.77 -10.11 -5.96
N PHE A 205 19.16 -11.22 -5.57
CA PHE A 205 19.87 -12.31 -4.88
C PHE A 205 21.05 -12.82 -5.70
N ASN A 206 20.84 -13.08 -7.00
CA ASN A 206 21.91 -13.50 -7.89
C ASN A 206 22.97 -12.41 -8.10
N TYR A 207 22.54 -11.16 -8.20
CA TYR A 207 23.43 -10.01 -8.36
C TYR A 207 24.33 -9.77 -7.14
N LEU A 208 23.83 -10.06 -5.95
CA LEU A 208 24.58 -10.01 -4.70
C LEU A 208 25.49 -11.23 -4.47
N GLY A 209 25.62 -12.13 -5.45
CA GLY A 209 26.45 -13.32 -5.37
C GLY A 209 25.75 -14.56 -4.80
N GLY A 210 24.42 -14.56 -4.71
CA GLY A 210 23.65 -15.69 -4.23
C GLY A 210 23.90 -15.98 -2.74
N LEU A 211 24.34 -17.19 -2.41
CA LEU A 211 24.58 -17.57 -1.02
C LEU A 211 25.80 -16.87 -0.38
N SER A 212 26.75 -16.39 -1.18
CA SER A 212 27.90 -15.62 -0.65
C SER A 212 27.49 -14.28 -0.04
N PHE A 213 26.32 -13.76 -0.37
CA PHE A 213 25.74 -12.58 0.27
C PHE A 213 25.73 -12.65 1.80
N PHE A 214 25.45 -13.83 2.35
CA PHE A 214 25.46 -14.03 3.81
C PHE A 214 26.85 -13.99 4.40
N GLU A 215 27.88 -14.39 3.66
CA GLU A 215 29.29 -14.26 4.07
C GLU A 215 29.72 -12.80 4.05
N ASP A 216 29.38 -12.08 2.98
CA ASP A 216 29.67 -10.66 2.84
C ASP A 216 28.95 -9.85 3.92
N LEU A 217 27.71 -10.19 4.26
CA LEU A 217 26.94 -9.59 5.33
C LEU A 217 27.59 -9.86 6.71
N SER A 218 28.07 -11.07 6.95
CA SER A 218 28.78 -11.44 8.18
C SER A 218 30.08 -10.68 8.32
N MET A 219 30.85 -10.54 7.24
CA MET A 219 32.07 -9.74 7.21
C MET A 219 31.78 -8.26 7.41
N ALA A 220 30.78 -7.71 6.73
CA ALA A 220 30.36 -6.32 6.95
C ALA A 220 30.01 -6.07 8.41
N ASN A 221 29.32 -6.99 9.07
CA ASN A 221 29.01 -6.89 10.50
C ASN A 221 30.25 -6.88 11.39
N SER A 222 31.32 -7.61 11.05
CA SER A 222 32.60 -7.58 11.79
C SER A 222 33.35 -6.24 11.62
N PHE A 223 33.29 -5.63 10.43
CA PHE A 223 33.88 -4.32 10.16
C PHE A 223 33.10 -3.17 10.82
N ILE A 224 31.81 -3.32 10.99
CA ILE A 224 30.95 -2.36 11.69
C ILE A 224 31.43 -2.13 13.15
N SER A 225 31.93 -3.18 13.80
CA SER A 225 32.49 -3.10 15.15
C SER A 225 33.70 -2.18 15.24
N PHE A 226 34.34 -1.83 14.15
CA PHE A 226 35.53 -0.97 14.10
C PHE A 226 35.27 0.48 13.64
N GLY A 227 34.00 0.90 13.53
CA GLY A 227 33.65 2.29 13.19
C GLY A 227 33.94 2.71 11.75
N ALA A 228 34.15 1.76 10.84
CA ALA A 228 34.49 2.04 9.44
C ALA A 228 33.31 2.48 8.56
N TRP A 229 32.11 2.33 9.04
CA TRP A 229 30.90 2.79 8.34
C TRP A 229 30.57 4.20 8.77
N GLY A 230 30.84 5.14 7.88
CA GLY A 230 30.51 6.54 8.12
C GLY A 230 29.06 6.74 8.50
N THR A 231 28.85 7.65 9.37
CA THR A 231 27.65 8.17 9.99
C THR A 231 26.51 8.54 9.02
N THR A 232 26.00 7.62 8.26
CA THR A 232 24.70 7.80 7.61
C THR A 232 23.66 7.38 8.64
N GLY A 233 23.38 8.33 9.55
CA GLY A 233 22.43 8.14 10.62
C GLY A 233 21.05 7.83 10.08
N GLY A 234 20.63 6.59 10.19
CA GLY A 234 19.24 6.31 10.44
C GLY A 234 18.82 7.05 11.72
N TYR A 235 17.58 7.21 11.98
CA TYR A 235 16.97 7.96 13.11
C TYR A 235 17.54 7.66 14.52
N GLY A 236 18.61 6.92 14.62
CA GLY A 236 19.32 6.56 15.85
C GLY A 236 20.80 6.90 15.81
N GLY A 237 21.12 8.15 15.57
CA GLY A 237 22.44 8.76 15.64
C GLY A 237 23.64 7.90 16.05
N GLY A 238 24.50 7.60 15.13
CA GLY A 238 25.94 7.45 15.38
C GLY A 238 26.47 6.08 15.78
N ASP A 239 25.65 5.08 16.10
CA ASP A 239 26.16 3.75 16.47
C ASP A 239 25.63 2.68 15.51
N ILE A 240 26.51 2.23 14.63
CA ILE A 240 26.25 1.25 13.57
C ILE A 240 25.86 -0.13 14.12
N SER A 241 26.20 -0.40 15.38
CA SER A 241 25.78 -1.62 16.07
C SER A 241 24.26 -1.83 16.06
N GLY A 242 23.49 -0.75 15.91
CA GLY A 242 22.04 -0.78 15.82
C GLY A 242 21.45 -1.27 14.48
N TYR A 243 22.20 -1.20 13.36
CA TYR A 243 21.65 -1.54 12.03
C TYR A 243 21.21 -3.01 11.90
N PHE A 244 21.97 -3.92 12.51
CA PHE A 244 21.67 -5.35 12.51
C PHE A 244 20.97 -5.82 13.79
N ASN A 245 20.70 -4.94 14.73
CA ASN A 245 20.03 -5.33 15.97
C ASN A 245 18.55 -5.63 15.74
N VAL A 246 18.09 -6.71 16.35
CA VAL A 246 16.65 -7.02 16.43
C VAL A 246 16.09 -6.23 17.61
N PRO A 247 15.11 -5.33 17.37
CA PRO A 247 14.55 -4.50 18.44
C PRO A 247 13.67 -5.33 19.38
N GLY A 248 13.50 -4.83 20.59
CA GLY A 248 12.39 -5.23 21.44
C GLY A 248 12.67 -6.25 22.50
N VAL A 249 13.83 -6.89 22.53
CA VAL A 249 14.19 -7.79 23.64
C VAL A 249 14.69 -6.98 24.85
N ILE A 250 15.23 -5.80 24.61
CA ILE A 250 15.98 -5.02 25.62
C ILE A 250 15.24 -3.75 26.08
N GLN A 251 14.31 -3.20 25.29
CA GLN A 251 13.60 -1.97 25.64
C GLN A 251 12.12 -2.03 25.29
N TRP A 252 11.27 -1.83 26.31
CA TRP A 252 9.82 -1.69 26.13
C TRP A 252 9.45 -0.29 25.62
N VAL A 253 10.11 0.72 26.14
CA VAL A 253 9.91 2.13 25.81
C VAL A 253 11.26 2.80 25.75
N ALA A 254 11.46 3.70 24.79
CA ALA A 254 12.61 4.61 24.82
C ALA A 254 12.62 5.34 26.17
N GLY A 255 13.68 5.18 26.93
CA GLY A 255 13.72 5.72 28.29
C GLY A 255 13.56 7.23 28.29
N ILE A 256 12.62 7.74 29.07
CA ILE A 256 12.48 9.17 29.35
C ILE A 256 13.81 9.65 29.92
N GLY A 257 14.46 10.58 29.25
CA GLY A 257 15.76 11.14 29.67
C GLY A 257 17.01 10.41 29.17
N LYS A 258 16.92 9.39 28.32
CA LYS A 258 18.09 8.80 27.64
C LYS A 258 18.18 9.29 26.21
N ASN A 259 19.30 9.92 25.87
CA ASN A 259 19.52 10.52 24.55
C ASN A 259 19.65 9.48 23.41
N ASN A 260 20.02 8.23 23.72
CA ASN A 260 20.12 7.14 22.75
C ASN A 260 19.57 5.86 23.36
N PRO A 261 18.42 5.34 22.89
CA PRO A 261 17.99 4.01 23.24
C PRO A 261 18.95 2.98 22.63
N LEU A 262 19.49 2.10 23.46
CA LEU A 262 20.23 0.93 23.00
C LEU A 262 19.30 0.12 22.07
N GLY A 263 19.69 -0.08 20.80
CA GLY A 263 18.88 -0.80 19.82
C GLY A 263 18.03 0.08 18.88
N GLY A 264 18.27 1.40 18.86
CA GLY A 264 17.62 2.34 17.94
C GLY A 264 16.20 2.74 18.32
N PRO A 265 15.45 3.41 17.43
CA PRO A 265 14.12 3.95 17.72
C PRO A 265 13.02 2.87 17.82
N TRP A 266 13.28 1.66 17.33
CA TRP A 266 12.30 0.59 17.24
C TRP A 266 12.20 -0.21 18.54
N THR A 267 11.52 0.36 19.52
CA THR A 267 11.20 -0.32 20.78
C THR A 267 10.05 -1.31 20.60
N ALA A 268 9.85 -2.25 21.54
CA ALA A 268 8.72 -3.18 21.52
C ALA A 268 7.37 -2.46 21.43
N VAL A 269 7.22 -1.34 22.14
CA VAL A 269 5.98 -0.52 22.10
C VAL A 269 5.83 0.13 20.73
N MET A 270 6.90 0.63 20.12
CA MET A 270 6.85 1.24 18.78
C MET A 270 6.46 0.21 17.73
N ILE A 271 7.08 -0.99 17.75
CA ILE A 271 6.76 -2.09 16.84
C ILE A 271 5.30 -2.52 16.99
N LEU A 272 4.84 -2.70 18.23
CA LEU A 272 3.45 -3.08 18.50
C LEU A 272 2.48 -2.00 18.02
N SER A 273 2.75 -0.73 18.31
CA SER A 273 1.94 0.41 17.88
C SER A 273 1.90 0.52 16.36
N PHE A 274 3.04 0.34 15.70
CA PHE A 274 3.14 0.36 14.25
C PHE A 274 2.35 -0.80 13.63
N THR A 275 2.54 -2.02 14.15
CA THR A 275 1.80 -3.22 13.71
C THR A 275 0.30 -3.04 13.86
N LEU A 276 -0.17 -2.56 15.02
CA LEU A 276 -1.59 -2.32 15.24
C LEU A 276 -2.14 -1.21 14.34
N SER A 277 -1.38 -0.12 14.14
CA SER A 277 -1.80 0.97 13.24
C SER A 277 -2.04 0.47 11.82
N TYR A 278 -1.24 -0.46 11.31
CA TYR A 278 -1.44 -1.05 9.98
C TYR A 278 -2.76 -1.82 9.83
N MET A 279 -3.40 -2.24 10.93
CA MET A 279 -4.78 -2.74 10.85
C MET A 279 -5.74 -1.69 10.28
N GLY A 280 -5.42 -0.41 10.36
CA GLY A 280 -6.20 0.66 9.75
C GLY A 280 -6.44 0.47 8.26
N ILE A 281 -5.50 -0.15 7.53
CA ILE A 281 -5.69 -0.48 6.11
C ILE A 281 -6.85 -1.46 5.96
N VAL A 282 -6.82 -2.56 6.69
CA VAL A 282 -7.82 -3.65 6.60
C VAL A 282 -9.19 -3.22 7.17
N LEU A 283 -9.19 -2.29 8.12
CA LEU A 283 -10.40 -1.71 8.73
C LEU A 283 -11.01 -0.60 7.87
N SER A 284 -10.27 -0.10 6.89
CA SER A 284 -10.74 0.98 6.04
C SER A 284 -12.06 0.62 5.34
N PRO A 285 -12.86 1.62 5.01
CA PRO A 285 -14.10 1.43 4.27
C PRO A 285 -13.93 0.61 2.99
N THR A 286 -12.78 0.70 2.33
CA THR A 286 -12.45 -0.04 1.11
C THR A 286 -12.54 -1.55 1.33
N PHE A 287 -11.93 -2.06 2.40
CA PHE A 287 -11.97 -3.49 2.70
C PHE A 287 -13.34 -3.98 3.18
N SER A 288 -14.12 -3.11 3.82
CA SER A 288 -15.53 -3.41 4.10
C SER A 288 -16.32 -3.62 2.80
N MET A 289 -16.17 -2.74 1.80
CA MET A 289 -16.83 -2.90 0.49
C MET A 289 -16.32 -4.12 -0.28
N TRP A 290 -15.02 -4.43 -0.21
CA TRP A 290 -14.49 -5.68 -0.73
C TRP A 290 -15.17 -6.90 -0.10
N SER A 291 -15.35 -6.90 1.23
CA SER A 291 -16.03 -7.99 1.93
C SER A 291 -17.48 -8.15 1.46
N TYR A 292 -18.20 -7.04 1.18
CA TYR A 292 -19.58 -7.07 0.70
C TYR A 292 -19.71 -7.60 -0.74
N SER A 293 -18.70 -7.42 -1.56
CA SER A 293 -18.70 -7.80 -2.99
C SER A 293 -18.50 -9.30 -3.25
N VAL A 294 -17.98 -10.04 -2.26
CA VAL A 294 -17.61 -11.45 -2.43
C VAL A 294 -18.84 -12.37 -2.51
N LYS A 295 -18.80 -13.34 -3.42
CA LYS A 295 -19.86 -14.33 -3.61
C LYS A 295 -20.01 -15.28 -2.41
N SER A 296 -18.90 -15.70 -1.80
CA SER A 296 -18.84 -16.70 -0.73
C SER A 296 -17.86 -16.31 0.38
N PRO A 297 -18.21 -16.54 1.66
CA PRO A 297 -17.34 -16.23 2.80
C PRO A 297 -16.11 -17.16 2.92
N ARG A 298 -16.08 -18.27 2.16
CA ARG A 298 -14.94 -19.22 2.15
C ARG A 298 -13.62 -18.55 1.76
N SER A 299 -13.68 -17.47 0.94
CA SER A 299 -12.52 -16.68 0.51
C SER A 299 -11.72 -16.11 1.69
N PHE A 300 -12.42 -15.71 2.77
CA PHE A 300 -11.76 -14.98 3.85
C PHE A 300 -10.79 -15.83 4.65
N TYR A 301 -11.11 -17.11 4.88
CA TYR A 301 -10.24 -17.98 5.65
C TYR A 301 -9.05 -18.49 4.85
N PHE A 302 -9.35 -19.11 3.73
CA PHE A 302 -8.32 -19.83 3.00
C PHE A 302 -7.39 -18.88 2.25
N TYR A 303 -7.98 -17.91 1.52
CA TYR A 303 -7.20 -17.09 0.61
C TYR A 303 -6.47 -15.95 1.33
N GLN A 304 -7.12 -15.28 2.29
CA GLN A 304 -6.47 -14.17 3.00
C GLN A 304 -5.53 -14.65 4.10
N VAL A 305 -5.84 -15.72 4.83
CA VAL A 305 -4.97 -16.21 5.89
C VAL A 305 -3.76 -16.92 5.32
N TRP A 306 -3.97 -17.92 4.47
CA TRP A 306 -2.85 -18.73 3.95
C TRP A 306 -2.17 -18.07 2.73
N GLY A 307 -2.93 -17.59 1.79
CA GLY A 307 -2.37 -17.00 0.58
C GLY A 307 -1.74 -15.64 0.86
N SER A 308 -2.53 -14.69 1.37
CA SER A 308 -2.05 -13.33 1.61
C SER A 308 -1.06 -13.27 2.77
N GLY A 309 -1.39 -13.88 3.93
CA GLY A 309 -0.52 -13.86 5.11
C GLY A 309 0.77 -14.66 4.89
N ALA A 310 0.68 -15.92 4.45
CA ALA A 310 1.87 -16.77 4.31
C ALA A 310 2.67 -16.42 3.05
N VAL A 311 2.03 -16.37 1.87
CA VAL A 311 2.77 -16.16 0.61
C VAL A 311 3.35 -14.75 0.55
N VAL A 312 2.54 -13.71 0.75
CA VAL A 312 3.03 -12.32 0.71
C VAL A 312 3.94 -12.03 1.89
N GLY A 313 3.66 -12.63 3.06
CA GLY A 313 4.54 -12.53 4.21
C GLY A 313 5.95 -13.04 3.93
N ILE A 314 6.09 -14.21 3.30
CA ILE A 314 7.39 -14.73 2.90
C ILE A 314 8.11 -13.74 1.98
N PHE A 315 7.42 -13.17 0.98
CA PHE A 315 8.02 -12.16 0.11
C PHE A 315 8.53 -10.95 0.89
N LEU A 316 7.74 -10.43 1.83
CA LEU A 316 8.15 -9.30 2.66
C LEU A 316 9.31 -9.61 3.60
N PHE A 317 9.33 -10.80 4.20
CA PHE A 317 10.41 -11.20 5.11
C PHE A 317 11.71 -11.58 4.41
N ILE A 318 11.66 -12.03 3.17
CA ILE A 318 12.85 -12.47 2.42
C ILE A 318 13.30 -11.36 1.46
N PHE A 319 12.44 -10.91 0.58
CA PHE A 319 12.86 -10.03 -0.52
C PHE A 319 13.02 -8.56 -0.12
N ALA A 320 12.19 -8.04 0.78
CA ALA A 320 12.35 -6.66 1.21
C ALA A 320 13.66 -6.43 2.03
N PRO A 321 14.04 -7.31 2.98
CA PRO A 321 15.36 -7.24 3.60
C PRO A 321 16.50 -7.42 2.63
N LEU A 322 16.39 -8.36 1.70
CA LEU A 322 17.41 -8.58 0.68
C LEU A 322 17.66 -7.32 -0.16
N LEU A 323 16.60 -6.61 -0.54
CA LEU A 323 16.71 -5.36 -1.27
C LEU A 323 17.29 -4.23 -0.41
N GLY A 324 16.80 -4.06 0.82
CA GLY A 324 17.23 -2.98 1.71
C GLY A 324 18.68 -3.14 2.17
N VAL A 325 19.03 -4.31 2.70
CA VAL A 325 20.38 -4.61 3.18
C VAL A 325 21.35 -4.77 2.02
N GLY A 326 20.92 -5.39 0.93
CA GLY A 326 21.72 -5.52 -0.28
C GLY A 326 22.12 -4.17 -0.87
N ALA A 327 21.18 -3.22 -0.93
CA ALA A 327 21.46 -1.86 -1.36
C ALA A 327 22.46 -1.16 -0.41
N HIS A 328 22.34 -1.38 0.88
CA HIS A 328 23.25 -0.80 1.86
C HIS A 328 24.68 -1.34 1.69
N LEU A 329 24.82 -2.65 1.48
CA LEU A 329 26.13 -3.26 1.20
C LEU A 329 26.74 -2.75 -0.12
N LEU A 330 25.93 -2.58 -1.17
CA LEU A 330 26.40 -2.10 -2.47
C LEU A 330 26.71 -0.60 -2.50
N GLY A 331 26.11 0.18 -1.60
CA GLY A 331 26.31 1.63 -1.47
C GLY A 331 27.42 2.04 -0.52
N ALA A 332 27.99 1.11 0.24
CA ALA A 332 29.01 1.43 1.21
C ALA A 332 30.37 1.74 0.56
N ASN A 333 30.92 2.90 0.91
CA ASN A 333 32.19 3.41 0.34
C ASN A 333 33.44 2.59 0.67
N SER A 334 33.36 1.62 1.57
CA SER A 334 34.53 1.01 2.17
C SER A 334 34.41 -0.48 2.49
N ILE A 335 33.48 -1.20 1.85
CA ILE A 335 33.51 -2.65 1.97
C ILE A 335 34.64 -3.18 1.12
N VAL A 336 35.68 -3.63 1.82
CA VAL A 336 36.76 -4.39 1.23
C VAL A 336 36.33 -5.86 1.27
N ASN A 337 36.25 -6.51 0.11
CA ASN A 337 35.97 -7.94 0.07
C ASN A 337 37.11 -8.73 0.75
N SER A 338 36.90 -10.03 1.00
CA SER A 338 37.88 -10.93 1.59
C SER A 338 39.27 -10.93 0.92
N ASN A 339 39.33 -10.42 -0.32
CA ASN A 339 40.54 -10.32 -1.13
C ASN A 339 41.19 -8.92 -1.09
N GLY A 340 40.70 -8.00 -0.24
CA GLY A 340 41.27 -6.67 -0.08
C GLY A 340 40.87 -5.68 -1.18
N PHE A 341 39.91 -6.00 -2.07
CA PHE A 341 39.43 -5.09 -3.11
C PHE A 341 38.20 -4.31 -2.63
N ALA A 342 38.21 -3.00 -2.84
CA ALA A 342 37.03 -2.19 -2.63
C ALA A 342 35.90 -2.65 -3.57
N ILE A 343 34.73 -2.94 -3.00
CA ILE A 343 33.52 -3.21 -3.81
C ILE A 343 33.15 -1.89 -4.47
N ASN A 344 33.12 -1.87 -5.80
CA ASN A 344 32.72 -0.68 -6.55
C ASN A 344 31.32 -0.24 -6.12
N GLN A 345 31.20 1.03 -5.79
CA GLN A 345 29.91 1.65 -5.50
C GLN A 345 29.00 1.53 -6.71
N ILE A 346 27.92 0.76 -6.57
CA ILE A 346 26.86 0.69 -7.59
C ILE A 346 25.81 1.78 -7.32
N PHE A 347 25.74 2.28 -6.07
CA PHE A 347 24.83 3.34 -5.64
C PHE A 347 25.56 4.51 -4.97
N PRO A 348 26.41 5.25 -5.70
CA PRO A 348 27.24 6.28 -5.09
C PRO A 348 26.48 7.45 -4.47
N GLU A 349 25.20 7.62 -4.78
CA GLU A 349 24.42 8.82 -4.46
C GLU A 349 23.03 8.57 -3.85
N LEU A 350 22.76 7.41 -3.26
CA LEU A 350 21.55 7.27 -2.45
C LEU A 350 21.69 8.14 -1.19
N SER A 351 21.50 9.46 -1.37
CA SER A 351 21.36 10.37 -0.25
C SER A 351 20.10 10.01 0.53
N LEU A 352 20.10 10.22 1.84
CA LEU A 352 18.91 10.04 2.70
C LEU A 352 17.66 10.78 2.19
N GLN A 353 17.83 11.78 1.32
CA GLN A 353 16.75 12.52 0.68
C GLN A 353 16.02 11.72 -0.42
N ASN A 354 16.66 10.68 -1.00
CA ASN A 354 16.11 9.91 -2.12
C ASN A 354 15.97 8.41 -1.82
N ILE A 355 15.77 8.03 -0.56
CA ILE A 355 15.61 6.63 -0.14
C ILE A 355 14.48 5.93 -0.91
N SER A 356 13.42 6.64 -1.27
CA SER A 356 12.30 6.10 -2.05
C SER A 356 12.69 5.70 -3.48
N SER A 357 13.82 6.15 -4.00
CA SER A 357 14.33 5.77 -5.33
C SER A 357 15.04 4.42 -5.37
N LEU A 358 15.32 3.81 -4.23
CA LEU A 358 16.07 2.54 -4.11
C LEU A 358 15.57 1.44 -5.04
N ILE A 359 14.27 1.23 -5.09
CA ILE A 359 13.67 0.22 -5.97
C ILE A 359 13.88 0.53 -7.45
N TYR A 360 13.85 1.80 -7.82
CA TYR A 360 14.04 2.22 -9.21
C TYR A 360 15.48 2.00 -9.66
N VAL A 361 16.43 2.28 -8.77
CA VAL A 361 17.85 2.02 -9.02
C VAL A 361 18.11 0.53 -9.22
N PHE A 362 17.50 -0.34 -8.41
CA PHE A 362 17.57 -1.78 -8.65
C PHE A 362 16.97 -2.18 -9.99
N VAL A 363 15.81 -1.64 -10.36
CA VAL A 363 15.20 -1.93 -11.66
C VAL A 363 16.13 -1.49 -12.80
N GLU A 364 16.76 -0.34 -12.69
CA GLU A 364 17.70 0.17 -13.69
C GLU A 364 18.98 -0.69 -13.78
N SER A 365 19.45 -1.25 -12.66
CA SER A 365 20.66 -2.10 -12.68
C SER A 365 20.50 -3.34 -13.55
N PHE A 366 19.26 -3.78 -13.82
CA PHE A 366 18.94 -4.85 -14.77
C PHE A 366 19.03 -4.43 -16.24
N SER A 367 19.24 -3.15 -16.54
CA SER A 367 19.36 -2.64 -17.92
C SER A 367 20.50 -3.31 -18.69
N ASN A 368 21.58 -3.65 -18.01
CA ASN A 368 22.73 -4.36 -18.57
C ASN A 368 22.42 -5.82 -18.94
N LEU A 369 21.39 -6.42 -18.30
CA LEU A 369 20.96 -7.80 -18.58
C LEU A 369 19.96 -7.84 -19.73
N SER A 370 18.90 -7.03 -19.65
CA SER A 370 17.88 -6.96 -20.70
C SER A 370 16.97 -5.74 -20.52
N PRO A 371 16.90 -4.85 -21.52
CA PRO A 371 16.00 -3.70 -21.51
C PRO A 371 14.51 -4.07 -21.39
N ILE A 372 14.09 -5.24 -21.87
CA ILE A 372 12.72 -5.72 -21.77
C ILE A 372 12.32 -5.98 -20.31
N ILE A 373 13.25 -6.48 -19.49
CA ILE A 373 13.01 -6.75 -18.06
C ILE A 373 12.78 -5.43 -17.34
N VAL A 374 13.57 -4.40 -17.62
CA VAL A 374 13.41 -3.07 -17.00
C VAL A 374 12.01 -2.49 -17.29
N GLY A 375 11.59 -2.51 -18.56
CA GLY A 375 10.27 -2.05 -18.95
C GLY A 375 9.13 -2.84 -18.27
N PHE A 376 9.27 -4.17 -18.17
CA PHE A 376 8.30 -5.03 -17.52
C PHE A 376 8.23 -4.78 -16.01
N LEU A 377 9.37 -4.65 -15.33
CA LEU A 377 9.42 -4.37 -13.90
C LEU A 377 8.82 -2.99 -13.58
N ALA A 378 9.14 -1.97 -14.39
CA ALA A 378 8.61 -0.63 -14.23
C ALA A 378 7.07 -0.59 -14.32
N ILE A 379 6.49 -1.24 -15.35
CA ILE A 379 5.03 -1.27 -15.47
C ILE A 379 4.37 -2.08 -14.35
N SER A 380 5.06 -3.08 -13.81
CA SER A 380 4.56 -3.87 -12.70
C SER A 380 4.43 -3.05 -11.41
N ILE A 381 5.37 -2.14 -11.14
CA ILE A 381 5.28 -1.19 -10.02
C ILE A 381 4.08 -0.26 -10.23
N ILE A 382 3.97 0.36 -11.41
CA ILE A 382 2.87 1.26 -11.75
C ILE A 382 1.52 0.56 -11.61
N ALA A 383 1.39 -0.65 -12.14
CA ALA A 383 0.17 -1.45 -12.06
C ALA A 383 -0.24 -1.73 -10.61
N ALA A 384 0.73 -2.09 -9.76
CA ALA A 384 0.50 -2.34 -8.35
C ALA A 384 0.01 -1.08 -7.61
N LEU A 385 0.63 0.07 -7.83
CA LEU A 385 0.22 1.35 -7.27
C LEU A 385 -1.20 1.72 -7.70
N GLN A 386 -1.53 1.58 -8.98
CA GLN A 386 -2.85 1.92 -9.52
C GLN A 386 -3.97 1.02 -9.01
N SER A 387 -3.69 -0.24 -8.64
CA SER A 387 -4.69 -1.12 -8.02
C SER A 387 -5.22 -0.52 -6.72
N THR A 388 -4.34 -0.04 -5.88
CA THR A 388 -4.72 0.59 -4.62
C THR A 388 -5.45 1.91 -4.88
N LEU A 389 -4.95 2.75 -5.78
CA LEU A 389 -5.57 4.01 -6.18
C LEU A 389 -7.04 3.82 -6.60
N SER A 390 -7.29 2.86 -7.47
CA SER A 390 -8.63 2.59 -8.00
C SER A 390 -9.61 2.12 -6.92
N ALA A 391 -9.17 1.25 -6.02
CA ALA A 391 -10.02 0.70 -4.96
C ALA A 391 -10.44 1.76 -3.94
N PHE A 392 -9.51 2.62 -3.52
CA PHE A 392 -9.81 3.68 -2.56
C PHE A 392 -10.65 4.80 -3.16
N LEU A 393 -10.39 5.23 -4.40
CA LEU A 393 -11.23 6.22 -5.10
C LEU A 393 -12.65 5.71 -5.30
N MET A 394 -12.81 4.46 -5.73
CA MET A 394 -14.12 3.84 -5.92
C MET A 394 -14.93 3.80 -4.64
N THR A 395 -14.31 3.42 -3.54
CA THR A 395 -14.97 3.37 -2.22
C THR A 395 -15.35 4.76 -1.74
N SER A 396 -14.41 5.70 -1.76
CA SER A 396 -14.63 7.05 -1.27
C SER A 396 -15.73 7.78 -2.04
N GLY A 397 -15.75 7.65 -3.37
CA GLY A 397 -16.82 8.18 -4.21
C GLY A 397 -18.19 7.54 -3.91
N SER A 398 -18.21 6.24 -3.67
CA SER A 398 -19.43 5.52 -3.27
C SER A 398 -19.96 6.01 -1.93
N MET A 399 -19.09 6.22 -0.95
CA MET A 399 -19.46 6.72 0.38
C MET A 399 -20.00 8.15 0.32
N VAL A 400 -19.39 9.03 -0.47
CA VAL A 400 -19.92 10.39 -0.65
C VAL A 400 -21.34 10.36 -1.24
N ALA A 401 -21.58 9.54 -2.25
CA ALA A 401 -22.91 9.43 -2.85
C ALA A 401 -23.96 8.79 -1.91
N ARG A 402 -23.57 7.74 -1.18
CA ARG A 402 -24.50 6.95 -0.37
C ARG A 402 -24.63 7.46 1.05
N ASP A 403 -23.53 7.95 1.66
CA ASP A 403 -23.50 8.31 3.07
C ASP A 403 -23.65 9.81 3.33
N LEU A 404 -23.37 10.66 2.33
CA LEU A 404 -23.58 12.11 2.42
C LEU A 404 -24.76 12.57 1.55
N TYR A 405 -24.70 12.35 0.23
CA TYR A 405 -25.70 12.92 -0.68
C TYR A 405 -27.10 12.39 -0.40
N ARG A 406 -27.25 11.05 -0.35
CA ARG A 406 -28.56 10.41 -0.19
C ARG A 406 -29.27 10.75 1.14
N PRO A 407 -28.64 10.79 2.31
CA PRO A 407 -29.33 11.09 3.56
C PRO A 407 -29.65 12.59 3.78
N TYR A 408 -28.87 13.51 3.17
CA TYR A 408 -28.91 14.92 3.53
C TYR A 408 -29.36 15.85 2.39
N ILE A 409 -29.19 15.44 1.13
CA ILE A 409 -29.48 16.30 -0.02
C ILE A 409 -30.70 15.80 -0.79
N ASP A 410 -30.73 14.51 -1.14
CA ASP A 410 -31.82 13.90 -1.88
C ASP A 410 -32.07 12.48 -1.33
N SER A 411 -33.12 12.32 -0.52
CA SER A 411 -33.42 11.06 0.17
C SER A 411 -33.82 9.92 -0.77
N ASN A 412 -34.32 10.23 -1.97
CA ASN A 412 -34.76 9.27 -2.97
C ASN A 412 -34.22 9.63 -4.38
N PRO A 413 -32.90 9.69 -4.54
CA PRO A 413 -32.32 10.08 -5.82
C PRO A 413 -32.61 9.03 -6.90
N THR A 414 -32.79 9.48 -8.13
CA THR A 414 -32.74 8.58 -9.26
C THR A 414 -31.35 7.99 -9.38
N TRP A 415 -31.25 6.74 -9.86
CA TRP A 415 -29.93 6.07 -10.04
C TRP A 415 -28.94 6.94 -10.84
N LYS A 416 -29.43 7.64 -11.86
CA LYS A 416 -28.58 8.51 -12.69
C LYS A 416 -27.96 9.67 -11.87
N ARG A 417 -28.73 10.28 -10.96
CA ARG A 417 -28.23 11.36 -10.09
C ARG A 417 -27.23 10.85 -9.06
N GLU A 418 -27.56 9.74 -8.39
CA GLU A 418 -26.63 9.11 -7.43
C GLU A 418 -25.29 8.73 -8.10
N LEU A 419 -25.35 8.15 -9.30
CA LEU A 419 -24.18 7.81 -10.08
C LEU A 419 -23.36 9.03 -10.49
N LEU A 420 -24.02 10.13 -10.89
CA LEU A 420 -23.34 11.38 -11.21
C LEU A 420 -22.58 11.94 -10.00
N VAL A 421 -23.23 11.95 -8.83
CA VAL A 421 -22.59 12.42 -7.58
C VAL A 421 -21.38 11.55 -7.21
N ALA A 422 -21.48 10.21 -7.33
CA ALA A 422 -20.36 9.34 -7.08
C ALA A 422 -19.17 9.64 -8.02
N ARG A 423 -19.45 9.84 -9.31
CA ARG A 423 -18.43 10.17 -10.32
C ARG A 423 -17.77 11.53 -10.06
N LEU A 424 -18.55 12.54 -9.73
CA LEU A 424 -18.03 13.86 -9.37
C LEU A 424 -17.20 13.79 -8.09
N ALA A 425 -17.64 13.03 -7.09
CA ALA A 425 -16.87 12.82 -5.87
C ALA A 425 -15.52 12.14 -6.16
N MET A 426 -15.47 11.09 -6.99
CA MET A 426 -14.21 10.45 -7.39
C MET A 426 -13.26 11.45 -8.08
N LEU A 427 -13.80 12.30 -8.97
CA LEU A 427 -13.03 13.33 -9.64
C LEU A 427 -12.47 14.34 -8.64
N LEU A 428 -13.30 14.90 -7.76
CA LEU A 428 -12.86 15.88 -6.77
C LEU A 428 -11.83 15.31 -5.78
N LEU A 429 -12.03 14.07 -5.33
CA LEU A 429 -11.09 13.38 -4.45
C LEU A 429 -9.75 13.09 -5.13
N SER A 430 -9.77 12.74 -6.42
CA SER A 430 -8.52 12.56 -7.18
C SER A 430 -7.79 13.88 -7.40
N LEU A 431 -8.50 14.99 -7.62
CA LEU A 431 -7.90 16.33 -7.70
C LEU A 431 -7.29 16.76 -6.36
N ALA A 432 -7.97 16.50 -5.24
CA ALA A 432 -7.42 16.75 -3.92
C ALA A 432 -6.16 15.92 -3.64
N ALA A 433 -6.16 14.65 -4.02
CA ALA A 433 -5.00 13.78 -3.88
C ALA A 433 -3.83 14.19 -4.80
N LEU A 434 -4.11 14.62 -6.04
CA LEU A 434 -3.12 15.20 -6.95
C LEU A 434 -2.50 16.47 -6.36
N TYR A 435 -3.33 17.36 -5.82
CA TYR A 435 -2.85 18.54 -5.14
C TYR A 435 -1.88 18.20 -4.00
N LEU A 436 -2.26 17.26 -3.13
CA LEU A 436 -1.36 16.80 -2.06
C LEU A 436 -0.07 16.20 -2.61
N ALA A 437 -0.15 15.39 -3.66
CA ALA A 437 1.03 14.77 -4.28
C ALA A 437 2.01 15.80 -4.83
N THR A 438 1.51 16.91 -5.39
CA THR A 438 2.34 17.98 -5.97
C THR A 438 3.02 18.83 -4.89
N PHE A 439 2.30 19.19 -3.81
CA PHE A 439 2.81 20.18 -2.84
C PHE A 439 3.49 19.57 -1.60
N PHE A 440 3.30 18.27 -1.31
CA PHE A 440 3.81 17.61 -0.08
C PHE A 440 4.77 16.46 -0.38
N GLU A 441 5.60 16.59 -1.38
CA GLU A 441 6.49 15.53 -1.87
C GLU A 441 7.37 14.90 -0.77
N THR A 442 8.04 15.72 0.02
CA THR A 442 8.98 15.28 1.07
C THR A 442 8.30 14.66 2.29
N SER A 443 7.02 14.93 2.51
CA SER A 443 6.27 14.49 3.67
C SER A 443 5.31 13.32 3.39
N LEU A 444 5.35 12.74 2.18
CA LEU A 444 4.39 11.73 1.77
C LEU A 444 4.41 10.48 2.67
N ILE A 445 5.58 10.01 3.11
CA ILE A 445 5.69 8.83 3.99
C ILE A 445 5.05 9.12 5.35
N LEU A 446 5.29 10.31 5.91
CA LEU A 446 4.69 10.73 7.18
C LEU A 446 3.16 10.84 7.06
N LEU A 447 2.68 11.45 5.98
CA LEU A 447 1.24 11.53 5.70
C LEU A 447 0.60 10.15 5.55
N GLY A 448 1.33 9.17 4.99
CA GLY A 448 0.89 7.78 4.91
C GLY A 448 0.72 7.12 6.27
N GLY A 449 1.67 7.32 7.15
CA GLY A 449 1.59 6.84 8.53
C GLY A 449 0.39 7.42 9.28
N LEU A 450 0.17 8.73 9.16
CA LEU A 450 -0.99 9.41 9.73
C LEU A 450 -2.31 8.88 9.13
N ALA A 451 -2.40 8.72 7.82
CA ALA A 451 -3.58 8.19 7.17
C ALA A 451 -3.94 6.79 7.71
N ILE A 452 -2.96 5.91 7.86
CA ILE A 452 -3.15 4.57 8.40
C ILE A 452 -3.66 4.63 9.85
N ALA A 453 -3.14 5.53 10.67
CA ALA A 453 -3.60 5.74 12.04
C ALA A 453 -5.08 6.17 12.10
N PHE A 454 -5.53 7.07 11.21
CA PHE A 454 -6.95 7.41 11.09
C PHE A 454 -7.82 6.19 10.75
N GLY A 455 -7.35 5.30 9.87
CA GLY A 455 -8.07 4.04 9.59
C GLY A 455 -8.23 3.17 10.83
N PHE A 456 -7.23 3.14 11.71
CA PHE A 456 -7.26 2.35 12.95
C PHE A 456 -8.28 2.87 13.98
N GLN A 457 -8.65 4.14 13.95
CA GLN A 457 -9.72 4.68 14.82
C GLN A 457 -11.05 3.92 14.64
N LEU A 458 -11.29 3.32 13.50
CA LEU A 458 -12.50 2.51 13.27
C LEU A 458 -12.48 1.18 14.04
N PHE A 459 -11.32 0.71 14.53
CA PHE A 459 -11.17 -0.61 15.16
C PHE A 459 -12.06 -0.83 16.37
N PRO A 460 -12.06 0.03 17.43
CA PRO A 460 -12.84 -0.22 18.63
C PRO A 460 -14.35 -0.25 18.33
N VAL A 461 -14.82 0.66 17.50
CA VAL A 461 -16.25 0.80 17.17
C VAL A 461 -16.72 -0.35 16.29
N LEU A 462 -15.91 -0.79 15.32
CA LEU A 462 -16.20 -1.93 14.47
C LEU A 462 -16.18 -3.24 15.27
N LEU A 463 -15.19 -3.42 16.15
CA LEU A 463 -15.09 -4.56 17.04
C LEU A 463 -16.31 -4.63 17.97
N GLY A 464 -16.67 -3.50 18.57
CA GLY A 464 -17.83 -3.40 19.42
C GLY A 464 -19.14 -3.73 18.71
N MET A 465 -19.34 -3.20 17.50
CA MET A 465 -20.55 -3.47 16.70
C MET A 465 -20.67 -4.94 16.30
N LEU A 466 -19.54 -5.60 15.96
CA LEU A 466 -19.58 -6.96 15.43
C LEU A 466 -19.48 -8.06 16.48
N TRP A 467 -18.86 -7.76 17.66
CA TRP A 467 -18.58 -8.77 18.69
C TRP A 467 -19.19 -8.47 20.06
N PHE A 468 -19.29 -7.18 20.42
CA PHE A 468 -19.70 -6.74 21.76
C PHE A 468 -20.93 -5.86 21.69
N LYS A 469 -21.99 -6.21 22.43
CA LYS A 469 -23.25 -5.46 22.44
C LYS A 469 -23.26 -4.25 23.38
N TRP A 470 -22.21 -4.05 24.17
CA TRP A 470 -22.16 -3.03 25.22
C TRP A 470 -21.68 -1.65 24.77
N ILE A 471 -21.12 -1.52 23.57
CA ILE A 471 -20.71 -0.21 23.06
C ILE A 471 -21.95 0.60 22.67
N THR A 472 -22.16 1.69 23.41
CA THR A 472 -23.29 2.58 23.17
C THR A 472 -23.04 3.53 22.02
N ARG A 473 -24.12 4.12 21.47
CA ARG A 473 -24.05 5.15 20.43
C ARG A 473 -23.17 6.34 20.83
N GLY A 474 -23.34 6.85 22.08
CA GLY A 474 -22.54 7.97 22.59
C GLY A 474 -21.07 7.63 22.71
N GLY A 475 -20.76 6.45 23.29
CA GLY A 475 -19.39 5.96 23.39
C GLY A 475 -18.72 5.74 22.03
N ALA A 476 -19.46 5.25 21.03
CA ALA A 476 -18.94 5.10 19.68
C ALA A 476 -18.62 6.44 19.01
N ILE A 477 -19.47 7.46 19.16
CA ILE A 477 -19.24 8.81 18.62
C ILE A 477 -18.03 9.45 19.30
N LEU A 478 -17.98 9.45 20.62
CA LEU A 478 -16.86 10.04 21.36
C LEU A 478 -15.54 9.34 21.02
N GLY A 479 -15.51 8.01 21.01
CA GLY A 479 -14.29 7.26 20.71
C GLY A 479 -13.79 7.38 19.26
N LEU A 480 -14.60 7.89 18.33
CA LEU A 480 -14.16 8.20 16.97
C LEU A 480 -13.71 9.66 16.79
N ILE A 481 -14.13 10.57 17.68
CA ILE A 481 -13.80 12.00 17.59
C ILE A 481 -12.55 12.33 18.43
N THR A 482 -12.32 11.60 19.53
CA THR A 482 -11.13 11.74 20.37
C THR A 482 -9.94 10.95 19.83
#